data_7335dd7bb39d09added4a91b4a0f2b9d
#
_entry.id   7335dd7bb39d09added4a91b4a0f2b9d
#
_cell.length_a   1.000
_cell.length_b   1.000
_cell.length_c   1.000
_cell.angle_alpha   90.00
_cell.angle_beta   90.00
_cell.angle_gamma   90.00
#
_symmetry.space_group_name_H-M   'P 1'
#
loop_
_entity.id
_entity.type
_entity.pdbx_description
1 polymer ?
#
loop_
_entity_poly.entity_id
_entity_poly.type
_entity_poly.pdbx_seq_one_letter_code
_entity_poly.pdbx_strand_id
1 'polypeptide(L)'
;MTCDKTLVEKILPDEVPFKEPEQTPVATADSVAAVVAGPMEMGPYGEIITSVAQTHGVDPLLVRALIHVESGDRPTAKSHKGAMGLMQLMPSTARLYNVRNPYDPKANIAAGVKHLKSLLDRMGGAVELALAAYNAGEGAVMKFNGIPPYRETRDYVSRILSIAHPGTR
;
A
#
# COMPACT_ATOMS: atom_id res chain seq x y z
N MET A 1 40.21 -20.48 -36.30
CA MET A 1 40.18 -19.78 -35.02
C MET A 1 38.78 -19.24 -34.86
N THR A 2 37.95 -19.97 -34.17
CA THR A 2 36.53 -19.75 -34.01
C THR A 2 36.30 -18.87 -32.79
N CYS A 3 35.64 -17.73 -32.99
CA CYS A 3 35.30 -16.81 -31.94
C CYS A 3 33.98 -17.26 -31.31
N ASP A 4 34.03 -17.58 -30.05
CA ASP A 4 32.92 -18.05 -29.25
C ASP A 4 31.99 -16.86 -28.91
N LYS A 5 30.70 -16.95 -29.30
CA LYS A 5 29.66 -15.98 -28.96
C LYS A 5 29.13 -16.29 -27.58
N THR A 6 29.57 -15.54 -26.61
CA THR A 6 29.00 -15.57 -25.24
C THR A 6 27.53 -15.21 -25.29
N LEU A 7 26.71 -16.15 -24.89
CA LEU A 7 25.26 -16.07 -24.74
C LEU A 7 24.91 -15.04 -23.65
N VAL A 8 24.33 -13.92 -24.07
CA VAL A 8 23.70 -12.99 -23.15
C VAL A 8 22.34 -13.56 -22.78
N GLU A 9 22.25 -14.12 -21.61
CA GLU A 9 21.01 -14.62 -21.02
C GLU A 9 20.09 -13.43 -20.72
N LYS A 10 19.07 -13.29 -21.55
CA LYS A 10 18.01 -12.30 -21.44
C LYS A 10 17.08 -12.72 -20.31
N ILE A 11 17.25 -12.12 -19.14
CA ILE A 11 16.29 -12.26 -18.04
C ILE A 11 15.01 -11.55 -18.45
N LEU A 12 14.03 -12.30 -18.89
CA LEU A 12 12.64 -11.85 -19.07
C LEU A 12 12.01 -11.63 -17.69
N PRO A 13 11.35 -10.50 -17.45
CA PRO A 13 10.52 -10.36 -16.27
C PRO A 13 9.32 -11.29 -16.40
N ASP A 14 9.12 -12.08 -15.36
CA ASP A 14 8.01 -13.03 -15.19
C ASP A 14 6.66 -12.29 -15.32
N GLU A 15 6.04 -12.37 -16.47
CA GLU A 15 4.64 -12.02 -16.69
C GLU A 15 3.79 -13.13 -16.09
N VAL A 16 3.40 -12.98 -14.82
CA VAL A 16 2.42 -13.86 -14.19
C VAL A 16 1.05 -13.50 -14.73
N PRO A 17 0.33 -14.41 -15.42
CA PRO A 17 -1.01 -14.12 -15.93
C PRO A 17 -1.98 -13.90 -14.76
N PHE A 18 -2.64 -12.74 -14.79
CA PHE A 18 -3.68 -12.35 -13.87
C PHE A 18 -4.89 -13.30 -14.03
N LYS A 19 -5.15 -14.12 -13.02
CA LYS A 19 -6.38 -14.89 -12.90
C LYS A 19 -7.38 -14.06 -12.11
N GLU A 20 -8.45 -13.64 -12.79
CA GLU A 20 -9.60 -12.94 -12.24
C GLU A 20 -10.20 -13.74 -11.06
N PRO A 21 -10.46 -13.14 -9.89
CA PRO A 21 -11.13 -13.85 -8.80
C PRO A 21 -12.60 -14.04 -9.14
N GLU A 22 -13.03 -15.29 -9.05
CA GLU A 22 -14.41 -15.76 -9.16
C GLU A 22 -15.34 -14.95 -8.27
N GLN A 23 -16.41 -14.46 -8.87
CA GLN A 23 -17.48 -13.72 -8.20
C GLN A 23 -18.24 -14.64 -7.25
N THR A 24 -18.20 -14.35 -5.96
CA THR A 24 -19.17 -14.87 -5.00
C THR A 24 -20.39 -13.95 -4.95
N PRO A 25 -21.60 -14.48 -4.71
CA PRO A 25 -22.84 -13.83 -5.09
C PRO A 25 -23.20 -12.61 -4.25
N VAL A 26 -23.77 -11.65 -4.94
CA VAL A 26 -24.33 -10.38 -4.45
C VAL A 26 -25.41 -10.66 -3.42
N ALA A 27 -25.22 -10.21 -2.20
CA ALA A 27 -26.32 -10.02 -1.27
C ALA A 27 -27.00 -8.70 -1.59
N THR A 28 -28.30 -8.79 -1.75
CA THR A 28 -29.31 -7.82 -2.16
C THR A 28 -29.16 -6.43 -1.51
N ALA A 29 -29.42 -5.43 -2.37
CA ALA A 29 -29.64 -4.04 -2.01
C ALA A 29 -30.79 -3.91 -0.99
N ASP A 30 -30.50 -3.27 0.14
CA ASP A 30 -31.35 -2.21 0.70
C ASP A 30 -30.63 -1.57 1.88
N SER A 31 -30.41 -0.33 1.76
CA SER A 31 -30.18 0.72 2.74
C SER A 31 -29.10 1.68 2.29
N VAL A 32 -29.44 2.56 1.38
CA VAL A 32 -28.75 3.84 1.14
C VAL A 32 -29.05 4.78 2.32
N ALA A 33 -28.45 4.52 3.47
CA ALA A 33 -28.28 5.56 4.46
C ALA A 33 -27.04 6.35 4.04
N ALA A 34 -27.23 7.60 3.64
CA ALA A 34 -26.16 8.56 3.44
C ALA A 34 -25.35 8.65 4.72
N VAL A 35 -24.22 7.93 4.77
CA VAL A 35 -23.20 8.11 5.80
C VAL A 35 -22.57 9.46 5.49
N VAL A 36 -23.05 10.51 6.17
CA VAL A 36 -22.33 11.76 6.32
C VAL A 36 -20.97 11.36 6.87
N ALA A 37 -19.93 11.51 6.05
CA ALA A 37 -18.56 11.18 6.43
C ALA A 37 -18.16 12.15 7.55
N GLY A 38 -18.37 11.70 8.80
CA GLY A 38 -17.77 12.31 9.97
C GLY A 38 -16.25 12.15 9.91
N PRO A 39 -15.49 12.90 10.72
CA PRO A 39 -14.04 12.76 10.78
C PRO A 39 -13.70 11.30 11.03
N MET A 40 -12.79 10.76 10.23
CA MET A 40 -12.36 9.36 10.33
C MET A 40 -11.85 9.08 11.73
N GLU A 41 -12.54 8.20 12.48
CA GLU A 41 -12.05 7.78 13.78
C GLU A 41 -10.74 7.02 13.63
N MET A 42 -9.77 7.32 14.51
CA MET A 42 -8.42 6.72 14.46
C MET A 42 -8.40 5.22 14.77
N GLY A 43 -9.52 4.67 15.27
CA GLY A 43 -9.69 3.24 15.55
C GLY A 43 -8.74 2.70 16.62
N PRO A 44 -8.61 1.36 16.74
CA PRO A 44 -7.91 0.72 17.86
C PRO A 44 -6.40 1.00 17.91
N TYR A 45 -5.80 1.49 16.83
CA TYR A 45 -4.36 1.79 16.76
C TYR A 45 -4.07 3.29 16.70
N GLY A 46 -5.04 4.15 17.02
CA GLY A 46 -4.96 5.60 16.87
C GLY A 46 -3.76 6.24 17.54
N GLU A 47 -3.46 5.85 18.79
CA GLU A 47 -2.30 6.37 19.52
C GLU A 47 -0.97 6.00 18.83
N ILE A 48 -0.83 4.74 18.41
CA ILE A 48 0.37 4.26 17.73
C ILE A 48 0.53 4.98 16.38
N ILE A 49 -0.55 5.07 15.61
CA ILE A 49 -0.56 5.76 14.31
C ILE A 49 -0.15 7.22 14.48
N THR A 50 -0.80 7.94 15.41
CA THR A 50 -0.52 9.37 15.65
C THR A 50 0.93 9.58 16.06
N SER A 51 1.40 8.84 17.05
CA SER A 51 2.77 8.96 17.55
C SER A 51 3.82 8.69 16.48
N VAL A 52 3.67 7.59 15.73
CA VAL A 52 4.63 7.19 14.69
C VAL A 52 4.56 8.15 13.49
N ALA A 53 3.37 8.52 13.04
CA ALA A 53 3.18 9.43 11.91
C ALA A 53 3.78 10.80 12.20
N GLN A 54 3.53 11.37 13.38
CA GLN A 54 4.13 12.64 13.81
C GLN A 54 5.66 12.57 13.87
N THR A 55 6.21 11.49 14.42
CA THR A 55 7.68 11.28 14.49
C THR A 55 8.33 11.33 13.10
N HIS A 56 7.62 10.88 12.07
CA HIS A 56 8.15 10.81 10.71
C HIS A 56 7.63 11.94 9.78
N GLY A 57 6.83 12.88 10.29
CA GLY A 57 6.25 13.96 9.49
C GLY A 57 5.29 13.44 8.40
N VAL A 58 4.54 12.40 8.69
CA VAL A 58 3.51 11.83 7.82
C VAL A 58 2.14 12.16 8.41
N ASP A 59 1.15 12.44 7.56
CA ASP A 59 -0.22 12.69 8.01
C ASP A 59 -0.82 11.43 8.67
N PRO A 60 -1.25 11.49 9.93
CA PRO A 60 -1.88 10.36 10.62
C PRO A 60 -3.16 9.85 9.93
N LEU A 61 -3.94 10.73 9.31
CA LEU A 61 -5.15 10.33 8.59
C LEU A 61 -4.82 9.53 7.33
N LEU A 62 -3.75 9.91 6.64
CA LEU A 62 -3.24 9.14 5.50
C LEU A 62 -2.80 7.72 5.92
N VAL A 63 -2.06 7.61 7.03
CA VAL A 63 -1.63 6.32 7.57
C VAL A 63 -2.84 5.47 7.97
N ARG A 64 -3.82 6.08 8.62
CA ARG A 64 -5.06 5.40 9.03
C ARG A 64 -5.85 4.86 7.83
N ALA A 65 -6.02 5.69 6.80
CA ALA A 65 -6.70 5.30 5.56
C ALA A 65 -5.98 4.14 4.86
N LEU A 66 -4.64 4.21 4.81
CA LEU A 66 -3.81 3.17 4.23
C LEU A 66 -3.98 1.83 4.97
N ILE A 67 -3.89 1.81 6.30
CA ILE A 67 -4.12 0.60 7.11
C ILE A 67 -5.50 0.00 6.83
N HIS A 68 -6.52 0.84 6.77
CA HIS A 68 -7.88 0.39 6.49
C HIS A 68 -8.00 -0.27 5.11
N VAL A 69 -7.39 0.30 4.09
CA VAL A 69 -7.42 -0.26 2.72
C VAL A 69 -6.59 -1.53 2.62
N GLU A 70 -5.43 -1.60 3.28
CA GLU A 70 -4.49 -2.72 3.19
C GLU A 70 -4.99 -3.98 3.92
N SER A 71 -5.47 -3.83 5.14
CA SER A 71 -5.78 -4.98 6.00
C SER A 71 -7.20 -5.03 6.52
N GLY A 72 -7.98 -3.95 6.37
CA GLY A 72 -9.25 -3.78 7.08
C GLY A 72 -9.05 -3.84 8.59
N ASP A 73 -7.96 -3.21 9.08
CA ASP A 73 -7.61 -3.12 10.50
C ASP A 73 -7.24 -4.46 11.16
N ARG A 74 -6.93 -5.49 10.39
CA ARG A 74 -6.58 -6.83 10.89
C ARG A 74 -5.07 -6.99 11.03
N PRO A 75 -4.51 -7.09 12.27
CA PRO A 75 -3.07 -7.19 12.48
C PRO A 75 -2.48 -8.51 11.96
N THR A 76 -3.30 -9.54 11.85
CA THR A 76 -2.88 -10.87 11.35
C THR A 76 -3.15 -11.07 9.85
N ALA A 77 -3.54 -10.02 9.14
CA ALA A 77 -3.81 -10.11 7.70
C ALA A 77 -2.57 -10.60 6.94
N LYS A 78 -2.80 -11.52 5.99
CA LYS A 78 -1.77 -12.02 5.07
C LYS A 78 -2.36 -12.11 3.67
N SER A 79 -1.70 -11.50 2.69
CA SER A 79 -2.10 -11.59 1.30
C SER A 79 -1.57 -12.87 0.64
N HIS A 80 -2.14 -13.24 -0.51
CA HIS A 80 -1.65 -14.34 -1.34
C HIS A 80 -0.22 -14.09 -1.86
N LYS A 81 0.18 -12.82 -2.01
CA LYS A 81 1.52 -12.40 -2.41
C LYS A 81 2.51 -12.38 -1.24
N GLY A 82 2.07 -12.69 -0.02
CA GLY A 82 2.90 -12.76 1.18
C GLY A 82 3.06 -11.43 1.93
N ALA A 83 2.28 -10.41 1.62
CA ALA A 83 2.23 -9.19 2.42
C ALA A 83 1.59 -9.46 3.79
N MET A 84 2.07 -8.80 4.85
CA MET A 84 1.77 -9.16 6.24
C MET A 84 1.41 -7.96 7.11
N GLY A 85 0.41 -8.16 7.97
CA GLY A 85 0.02 -7.24 9.04
C GLY A 85 -0.78 -6.03 8.58
N LEU A 86 -0.89 -5.03 9.45
CA LEU A 86 -1.76 -3.86 9.27
C LEU A 86 -1.46 -3.05 8.01
N MET A 87 -0.18 -2.79 7.73
CA MET A 87 0.27 -2.04 6.56
C MET A 87 0.78 -2.95 5.42
N GLN A 88 0.44 -4.25 5.46
CA GLN A 88 0.76 -5.24 4.42
C GLN A 88 2.21 -5.18 3.93
N LEU A 89 3.15 -5.30 4.88
CA LEU A 89 4.57 -5.29 4.55
C LEU A 89 4.97 -6.56 3.78
N MET A 90 5.58 -6.38 2.63
CA MET A 90 6.24 -7.48 1.93
C MET A 90 7.43 -8.02 2.74
N PRO A 91 7.78 -9.31 2.63
CA PRO A 91 8.91 -9.89 3.36
C PRO A 91 10.24 -9.14 3.17
N SER A 92 10.48 -8.60 1.98
CA SER A 92 11.65 -7.78 1.69
C SER A 92 11.63 -6.46 2.46
N THR A 93 10.47 -5.80 2.51
CA THR A 93 10.28 -4.55 3.25
C THR A 93 10.40 -4.79 4.76
N ALA A 94 9.82 -5.86 5.30
CA ALA A 94 9.95 -6.23 6.70
C ALA A 94 11.42 -6.44 7.09
N ARG A 95 12.19 -7.12 6.25
CA ARG A 95 13.64 -7.29 6.45
C ARG A 95 14.41 -5.97 6.41
N LEU A 96 14.10 -5.11 5.43
CA LEU A 96 14.74 -3.80 5.27
C LEU A 96 14.63 -2.94 6.55
N TYR A 97 13.48 -3.00 7.21
CA TYR A 97 13.21 -2.25 8.44
C TYR A 97 13.41 -3.08 9.73
N ASN A 98 14.06 -4.24 9.64
CA ASN A 98 14.38 -5.13 10.77
C ASN A 98 13.15 -5.55 11.59
N VAL A 99 12.00 -5.76 10.95
CA VAL A 99 10.77 -6.23 11.60
C VAL A 99 10.86 -7.73 11.83
N ARG A 100 11.00 -8.15 13.09
CA ARG A 100 11.06 -9.57 13.48
C ARG A 100 9.69 -10.24 13.43
N ASN A 101 8.66 -9.53 13.90
CA ASN A 101 7.28 -10.00 13.85
C ASN A 101 6.40 -8.98 13.11
N PRO A 102 6.07 -9.24 11.83
CA PRO A 102 5.26 -8.33 11.02
C PRO A 102 3.78 -8.30 11.42
N TYR A 103 3.35 -9.16 12.33
CA TYR A 103 2.00 -9.18 12.90
C TYR A 103 1.88 -8.39 14.20
N ASP A 104 3.00 -7.93 14.77
CA ASP A 104 2.98 -6.98 15.87
C ASP A 104 2.55 -5.60 15.38
N PRO A 105 1.44 -5.03 15.90
CA PRO A 105 0.90 -3.77 15.40
C PRO A 105 1.91 -2.62 15.43
N LYS A 106 2.65 -2.48 16.53
CA LYS A 106 3.59 -1.37 16.69
C LYS A 106 4.77 -1.48 15.73
N ALA A 107 5.36 -2.67 15.61
CA ALA A 107 6.47 -2.92 14.70
C ALA A 107 6.03 -2.76 13.23
N ASN A 108 4.84 -3.26 12.87
CA ASN A 108 4.29 -3.17 11.53
C ASN A 108 4.00 -1.72 11.12
N ILE A 109 3.29 -0.95 11.97
CA ILE A 109 2.98 0.45 11.71
C ILE A 109 4.26 1.28 11.62
N ALA A 110 5.21 1.10 12.56
CA ALA A 110 6.46 1.85 12.53
C ALA A 110 7.27 1.62 11.24
N ALA A 111 7.37 0.38 10.78
CA ALA A 111 8.06 0.06 9.53
C ALA A 111 7.30 0.54 8.30
N GLY A 112 5.97 0.39 8.28
CA GLY A 112 5.13 0.83 7.18
C GLY A 112 5.15 2.35 6.99
N VAL A 113 5.08 3.11 8.08
CA VAL A 113 5.18 4.58 8.04
C VAL A 113 6.56 5.03 7.57
N LYS A 114 7.65 4.39 8.04
CA LYS A 114 9.00 4.67 7.53
C LYS A 114 9.11 4.39 6.04
N HIS A 115 8.52 3.31 5.58
CA HIS A 115 8.50 2.96 4.16
C HIS A 115 7.72 4.00 3.35
N LEU A 116 6.52 4.37 3.80
CA LEU A 116 5.71 5.41 3.16
C LEU A 116 6.46 6.75 3.12
N LYS A 117 7.09 7.15 4.23
CA LYS A 117 7.91 8.37 4.28
C LYS A 117 9.05 8.34 3.26
N SER A 118 9.76 7.22 3.17
CA SER A 118 10.82 7.04 2.19
C SER A 118 10.31 7.18 0.74
N LEU A 119 9.10 6.69 0.45
CA LEU A 119 8.48 6.87 -0.86
C LEU A 119 8.05 8.32 -1.08
N LEU A 120 7.45 8.99 -0.09
CA LEU A 120 7.10 10.40 -0.16
C LEU A 120 8.33 11.26 -0.49
N ASP A 121 9.45 11.02 0.18
CA ASP A 121 10.69 11.77 -0.06
C ASP A 121 11.22 11.57 -1.49
N ARG A 122 11.18 10.33 -1.98
CA ARG A 122 11.62 10.01 -3.35
C ARG A 122 10.67 10.51 -4.43
N MET A 123 9.39 10.67 -4.10
CA MET A 123 8.37 11.21 -5.02
C MET A 123 8.19 12.74 -4.88
N GLY A 124 9.13 13.44 -4.23
CA GLY A 124 9.07 14.89 -4.07
C GLY A 124 7.88 15.39 -3.24
N GLY A 125 7.36 14.56 -2.35
CA GLY A 125 6.19 14.87 -1.53
C GLY A 125 4.83 14.61 -2.20
N ALA A 126 4.82 14.13 -3.46
CA ALA A 126 3.58 13.80 -4.16
C ALA A 126 2.92 12.55 -3.57
N VAL A 127 1.86 12.75 -2.78
CA VAL A 127 1.17 11.69 -2.02
C VAL A 127 0.62 10.61 -2.96
N GLU A 128 0.01 11.00 -4.08
CA GLU A 128 -0.56 10.06 -5.05
C GLU A 128 0.51 9.13 -5.64
N LEU A 129 1.69 9.69 -5.94
CA LEU A 129 2.81 8.90 -6.49
C LEU A 129 3.41 7.98 -5.44
N ALA A 130 3.52 8.45 -4.18
CA ALA A 130 3.99 7.63 -3.08
C ALA A 130 3.05 6.45 -2.78
N LEU A 131 1.73 6.67 -2.81
CA LEU A 131 0.73 5.61 -2.67
C LEU A 131 0.76 4.63 -3.85
N ALA A 132 0.91 5.13 -5.07
CA ALA A 132 1.06 4.28 -6.25
C ALA A 132 2.34 3.43 -6.16
N ALA A 133 3.45 4.01 -5.68
CA ALA A 133 4.70 3.29 -5.45
C ALA A 133 4.59 2.26 -4.32
N TYR A 134 3.81 2.56 -3.27
CA TYR A 134 3.54 1.63 -2.17
C TYR A 134 2.83 0.38 -2.68
N ASN A 135 1.81 0.55 -3.54
CA ASN A 135 1.01 -0.55 -4.09
C ASN A 135 1.70 -1.30 -5.25
N ALA A 136 2.16 -0.56 -6.27
CA ALA A 136 2.68 -1.13 -7.51
C ALA A 136 4.21 -1.24 -7.58
N GLY A 137 4.90 -0.67 -6.59
CA GLY A 137 6.34 -0.55 -6.59
C GLY A 137 6.85 0.72 -7.29
N GLU A 138 7.96 1.24 -6.78
CA GLU A 138 8.61 2.45 -7.27
C GLU A 138 9.02 2.35 -8.75
N GLY A 139 9.51 1.16 -9.16
CA GLY A 139 9.89 0.92 -10.56
C GLY A 139 8.74 1.10 -11.55
N ALA A 140 7.51 0.77 -11.17
CA ALA A 140 6.34 0.98 -12.01
C ALA A 140 6.04 2.49 -12.15
N VAL A 141 6.09 3.26 -11.05
CA VAL A 141 5.87 4.71 -11.08
C VAL A 141 6.92 5.40 -11.96
N MET A 142 8.17 5.01 -11.83
CA MET A 142 9.24 5.55 -12.68
C MET A 142 9.08 5.18 -14.15
N LYS A 143 8.73 3.92 -14.45
CA LYS A 143 8.51 3.45 -15.83
C LYS A 143 7.43 4.25 -16.55
N PHE A 144 6.35 4.60 -15.84
CA PHE A 144 5.22 5.33 -16.43
C PHE A 144 5.30 6.85 -16.20
N ASN A 145 6.35 7.32 -15.53
CA ASN A 145 6.52 8.72 -15.15
C ASN A 145 5.26 9.30 -14.47
N GLY A 146 4.65 8.51 -13.58
CA GLY A 146 3.40 8.84 -12.93
C GLY A 146 2.70 7.61 -12.37
N ILE A 147 1.40 7.75 -12.04
CA ILE A 147 0.58 6.62 -11.58
C ILE A 147 0.46 5.61 -12.72
N PRO A 148 0.89 4.35 -12.53
CA PRO A 148 0.76 3.33 -13.55
C PRO A 148 -0.70 3.14 -14.03
N PRO A 149 -0.94 2.79 -15.30
CA PRO A 149 -2.29 2.61 -15.84
C PRO A 149 -2.96 1.32 -15.35
N TYR A 150 -2.53 0.78 -14.23
CA TYR A 150 -3.13 -0.38 -13.59
C TYR A 150 -4.40 0.04 -12.86
N ARG A 151 -5.54 -0.60 -13.17
CA ARG A 151 -6.81 -0.31 -12.53
C ARG A 151 -6.72 -0.45 -11.01
N GLU A 152 -6.13 -1.54 -10.52
CA GLU A 152 -5.93 -1.80 -9.11
C GLU A 152 -5.22 -0.62 -8.41
N THR A 153 -4.11 -0.14 -8.98
CA THR A 153 -3.32 0.95 -8.39
C THR A 153 -4.08 2.28 -8.39
N ARG A 154 -4.80 2.58 -9.47
CA ARG A 154 -5.62 3.80 -9.54
C ARG A 154 -6.74 3.78 -8.51
N ASP A 155 -7.47 2.67 -8.42
CA ASP A 155 -8.55 2.48 -7.46
C ASP A 155 -8.02 2.54 -6.02
N TYR A 156 -6.84 1.96 -5.77
CA TYR A 156 -6.16 2.01 -4.48
C TYR A 156 -5.83 3.45 -4.05
N VAL A 157 -5.17 4.22 -4.91
CA VAL A 157 -4.81 5.63 -4.64
C VAL A 157 -6.07 6.46 -4.39
N SER A 158 -7.07 6.37 -5.27
CA SER A 158 -8.32 7.10 -5.14
C SER A 158 -9.06 6.77 -3.85
N ARG A 159 -9.12 5.49 -3.48
CA ARG A 159 -9.78 5.02 -2.26
C ARG A 159 -9.11 5.57 -1.00
N ILE A 160 -7.78 5.51 -0.92
CA ILE A 160 -7.06 6.03 0.25
C ILE A 160 -7.27 7.54 0.40
N LEU A 161 -7.13 8.30 -0.68
CA LEU A 161 -7.29 9.75 -0.64
C LEU A 161 -8.72 10.16 -0.25
N SER A 162 -9.73 9.48 -0.77
CA SER A 162 -11.12 9.75 -0.42
C SER A 162 -11.45 9.45 1.05
N ILE A 163 -10.75 8.48 1.66
CA ILE A 163 -10.91 8.15 3.08
C ILE A 163 -10.11 9.13 3.95
N ALA A 164 -8.87 9.44 3.58
CA ALA A 164 -8.01 10.33 4.37
C ALA A 164 -8.54 11.78 4.39
N HIS A 165 -9.04 12.27 3.27
CA HIS A 165 -9.47 13.66 3.10
C HIS A 165 -10.84 13.73 2.39
N PRO A 166 -11.94 13.37 3.09
CA PRO A 166 -13.26 13.43 2.54
C PRO A 166 -13.62 14.91 2.22
N GLY A 167 -13.85 15.21 0.94
CA GLY A 167 -14.25 16.56 0.49
C GLY A 167 -13.16 17.37 -0.23
N THR A 168 -11.95 16.88 -0.35
CA THR A 168 -10.91 17.51 -1.18
C THR A 168 -11.00 16.93 -2.61
N ARG A 169 -11.78 17.56 -3.46
CA ARG A 169 -11.81 17.34 -4.92
C ARG A 169 -11.40 18.60 -5.63
#